data_1491924614c4693e2d20916f54bf1d22
#
_entry.id   1491924614c4693e2d20916f54bf1d22
#
_cell.length_a   1.000
_cell.length_b   1.000
_cell.length_c   1.000
_cell.angle_alpha   90.00
_cell.angle_beta   90.00
_cell.angle_gamma   90.00
#
_symmetry.space_group_name_H-M   'P 1'
#
loop_
_entity.id
_entity.type
_entity.pdbx_description
1 polymer ?
#
loop_
_entity_poly.entity_id
_entity_poly.type
_entity_poly.pdbx_seq_one_letter_code
_entity_poly.pdbx_strand_id
1 'polypeptide(L)'
;MMRFTRSKKGMIGSAIVAAAALAVSALPAQAASTETQGVTATQITLGISQPTNGPASYGYNKVAPAMDAYFKYVNANGGVNGRKIKLIVKNDGYKVTDAVNKTVELISRDKVFALVGSLGTANNIAVSNAVDLAGQGIPSLYVNSGFSGFANKSTYKTMFPLFPTYYMETKVLGEYIKKNFPGKKVGIIYQDDDFGDDALAGLKQAGVTPAASIPYASLSQSAATAATWVSKLKTAGAEVVIMYGVTSAAAFALGTANALGYKPQWIIDSVGGVSATLQLLGIPAPLLNGVITSSFLPTSTDTTDEYIKLFQTINTEYNVAGTKFDDNVVTGMNTAMMTVAALKAAGKNLTRSGVIKAIETKGKTFPSASLAQPQFSTTSHVGYNGFWIGTYDATGTLKPETGKYKIYTTDSGSGAVKVSTWKRPAMPAKGLPK
;
A
#
# COMPACT_ATOMS: atom_id res chain seq x y z
N MET A 1 -5.33 84.26 -18.75
CA MET A 1 -6.33 85.27 -19.15
C MET A 1 -7.71 84.73 -18.80
N MET A 2 -8.38 85.50 -17.92
CA MET A 2 -9.81 85.57 -17.59
C MET A 2 -10.45 84.22 -17.12
N ARG A 3 -10.80 84.05 -15.84
CA ARG A 3 -11.81 84.71 -14.97
C ARG A 3 -13.22 84.67 -15.54
N PHE A 4 -14.17 84.06 -14.88
CA PHE A 4 -15.32 84.57 -14.06
C PHE A 4 -16.26 83.39 -13.76
N THR A 5 -16.56 83.06 -12.63
CA THR A 5 -17.37 83.44 -11.46
C THR A 5 -18.88 83.18 -11.59
N ARG A 6 -19.37 82.55 -10.49
CA ARG A 6 -20.69 82.76 -9.83
C ARG A 6 -21.95 82.20 -10.51
N SER A 7 -22.86 81.61 -9.88
CA SER A 7 -23.48 81.55 -8.53
C SER A 7 -24.98 81.30 -8.76
N LYS A 8 -25.64 80.53 -8.02
CA LYS A 8 -26.79 80.75 -7.08
C LYS A 8 -27.74 79.55 -7.05
N LYS A 9 -27.83 78.95 -5.88
CA LYS A 9 -29.02 78.75 -5.03
C LYS A 9 -30.38 78.57 -5.72
N GLY A 10 -31.03 77.47 -5.43
CA GLY A 10 -32.49 77.28 -5.51
C GLY A 10 -32.87 76.07 -4.66
N MET A 11 -33.70 76.27 -3.74
CA MET A 11 -34.10 75.49 -2.55
C MET A 11 -35.31 74.58 -2.86
N ILE A 12 -35.39 73.47 -2.09
CA ILE A 12 -36.57 72.78 -1.54
C ILE A 12 -37.32 71.82 -2.44
N GLY A 13 -37.40 70.60 -1.94
CA GLY A 13 -38.33 69.56 -2.36
C GLY A 13 -38.05 68.25 -1.65
N SER A 14 -38.45 68.14 -0.34
CA SER A 14 -38.40 66.90 0.42
C SER A 14 -39.34 65.86 -0.17
N ALA A 15 -38.80 64.76 -0.65
CA ALA A 15 -39.55 63.52 -0.86
C ALA A 15 -38.82 62.38 -0.17
N ILE A 16 -39.37 61.99 0.99
CA ILE A 16 -38.92 60.80 1.74
C ILE A 16 -39.42 59.60 0.93
N VAL A 17 -38.51 58.93 0.22
CA VAL A 17 -38.72 57.57 -0.30
C VAL A 17 -38.04 56.61 0.67
N ALA A 18 -38.87 55.92 1.45
CA ALA A 18 -38.41 54.81 2.29
C ALA A 18 -37.96 53.67 1.42
N ALA A 19 -36.66 53.55 1.12
CA ALA A 19 -36.06 52.38 0.53
C ALA A 19 -35.92 51.34 1.62
N ALA A 20 -36.82 50.34 1.67
CA ALA A 20 -36.64 49.12 2.42
C ALA A 20 -35.42 48.40 1.85
N ALA A 21 -34.29 48.54 2.51
CA ALA A 21 -33.09 47.73 2.27
C ALA A 21 -33.39 46.29 2.67
N LEU A 22 -33.74 45.47 1.69
CA LEU A 22 -33.64 44.01 1.82
C LEU A 22 -32.16 43.70 2.03
N ALA A 23 -31.74 43.60 3.30
CA ALA A 23 -30.49 42.97 3.67
C ALA A 23 -30.61 41.47 3.35
N VAL A 24 -30.30 41.11 2.11
CA VAL A 24 -29.96 39.75 1.77
C VAL A 24 -28.65 39.47 2.53
N SER A 25 -28.78 38.91 3.70
CA SER A 25 -27.66 38.28 4.40
C SER A 25 -27.14 37.16 3.50
N ALA A 26 -26.20 37.49 2.61
CA ALA A 26 -25.35 36.50 1.98
C ALA A 26 -24.64 35.79 3.12
N LEU A 27 -25.20 34.65 3.60
CA LEU A 27 -24.47 33.70 4.37
C LEU A 27 -23.19 33.42 3.55
N PRO A 28 -21.99 33.61 4.11
CA PRO A 28 -20.79 33.21 3.43
C PRO A 28 -21.01 31.74 3.10
N ALA A 29 -21.00 31.38 1.81
CA ALA A 29 -20.90 30.02 1.38
C ALA A 29 -19.63 29.51 2.04
N GLN A 30 -19.78 28.79 3.15
CA GLN A 30 -18.68 28.22 3.90
C GLN A 30 -18.03 27.26 2.91
N ALA A 31 -16.90 27.67 2.33
CA ALA A 31 -16.09 26.79 1.49
C ALA A 31 -15.93 25.52 2.30
N ALA A 32 -16.50 24.40 1.83
CA ALA A 32 -16.47 23.14 2.53
C ALA A 32 -15.02 22.95 2.96
N SER A 33 -14.78 22.91 4.27
CA SER A 33 -13.43 22.87 4.81
C SER A 33 -12.72 21.70 4.12
N THR A 34 -11.49 21.88 3.64
CA THR A 34 -10.69 20.84 3.01
C THR A 34 -10.62 19.59 3.88
N GLU A 35 -10.76 19.75 5.20
CA GLU A 35 -10.81 18.70 6.22
C GLU A 35 -11.94 17.68 6.04
N THR A 36 -13.07 18.07 5.44
CA THR A 36 -14.25 17.22 5.26
C THR A 36 -14.58 16.95 3.80
N GLN A 37 -13.73 17.37 2.87
CA GLN A 37 -13.94 17.08 1.45
C GLN A 37 -14.15 15.57 1.24
N GLY A 38 -15.14 15.19 0.42
CA GLY A 38 -15.47 13.78 0.15
C GLY A 38 -16.33 13.10 1.24
N VAL A 39 -16.72 13.83 2.29
CA VAL A 39 -17.65 13.34 3.33
C VAL A 39 -18.97 14.08 3.21
N THR A 40 -20.06 13.31 3.13
CA THR A 40 -21.44 13.81 3.19
C THR A 40 -22.19 13.20 4.38
N ALA A 41 -23.45 13.53 4.56
CA ALA A 41 -24.28 12.91 5.59
C ALA A 41 -24.41 11.37 5.41
N THR A 42 -24.31 10.88 4.17
CA THR A 42 -24.59 9.47 3.82
C THR A 42 -23.41 8.73 3.18
N GLN A 43 -22.31 9.41 2.83
CA GLN A 43 -21.22 8.81 2.07
C GLN A 43 -19.85 9.34 2.48
N ILE A 44 -18.84 8.46 2.40
CA ILE A 44 -17.41 8.77 2.45
C ILE A 44 -16.81 8.31 1.12
N THR A 45 -16.17 9.21 0.38
CA THR A 45 -15.54 8.91 -0.92
C THR A 45 -14.05 8.76 -0.75
N LEU A 46 -13.50 7.59 -1.06
CA LEU A 46 -12.08 7.28 -1.06
C LEU A 46 -11.55 7.12 -2.48
N GLY A 47 -10.26 7.34 -2.68
CA GLY A 47 -9.62 7.20 -3.98
C GLY A 47 -8.40 6.29 -3.95
N ILE A 48 -8.18 5.54 -5.02
CA ILE A 48 -6.98 4.74 -5.23
C ILE A 48 -6.46 4.94 -6.65
N SER A 49 -5.13 5.13 -6.76
CA SER A 49 -4.38 5.03 -8.01
C SER A 49 -3.54 3.76 -7.96
N GLN A 50 -3.74 2.88 -8.95
CA GLN A 50 -2.98 1.62 -9.08
C GLN A 50 -3.01 1.13 -10.52
N PRO A 51 -2.07 0.26 -10.95
CA PRO A 51 -2.16 -0.38 -12.25
C PRO A 51 -3.34 -1.36 -12.29
N THR A 52 -4.31 -1.11 -13.17
CA THR A 52 -5.44 -2.01 -13.43
C THR A 52 -5.23 -2.84 -14.70
N ASN A 53 -4.28 -2.47 -15.54
CA ASN A 53 -3.85 -3.17 -16.75
C ASN A 53 -2.34 -2.95 -16.99
N GLY A 54 -1.79 -3.67 -17.98
CA GLY A 54 -0.36 -3.62 -18.32
C GLY A 54 0.52 -4.58 -17.50
N PRO A 55 1.84 -4.63 -17.78
CA PRO A 55 2.74 -5.65 -17.22
C PRO A 55 2.85 -5.65 -15.69
N ALA A 56 2.72 -4.50 -15.05
CA ALA A 56 2.79 -4.40 -13.59
C ALA A 56 1.43 -4.61 -12.89
N SER A 57 0.34 -4.83 -13.64
CA SER A 57 -0.98 -5.02 -13.04
C SER A 57 -1.27 -6.44 -12.58
N TYR A 58 -0.52 -7.42 -13.08
CA TYR A 58 -0.79 -8.84 -12.78
C TYR A 58 -0.80 -9.11 -11.28
N GLY A 59 -1.94 -9.55 -10.77
CA GLY A 59 -2.21 -9.75 -9.35
C GLY A 59 -2.66 -8.47 -8.64
N TYR A 60 -1.94 -7.37 -8.80
CA TYR A 60 -2.24 -6.10 -8.10
C TYR A 60 -3.57 -5.49 -8.53
N ASN A 61 -4.05 -5.76 -9.76
CA ASN A 61 -5.37 -5.36 -10.24
C ASN A 61 -6.53 -5.94 -9.43
N LYS A 62 -6.28 -6.93 -8.57
CA LYS A 62 -7.27 -7.51 -7.65
C LYS A 62 -7.40 -6.73 -6.33
N VAL A 63 -6.41 -5.88 -5.99
CA VAL A 63 -6.38 -5.18 -4.69
C VAL A 63 -7.57 -4.23 -4.53
N ALA A 64 -7.79 -3.32 -5.49
CA ALA A 64 -8.91 -2.38 -5.39
C ALA A 64 -10.29 -3.06 -5.45
N PRO A 65 -10.56 -4.04 -6.33
CA PRO A 65 -11.81 -4.83 -6.27
C PRO A 65 -12.02 -5.54 -4.93
N ALA A 66 -10.97 -6.09 -4.33
CA ALA A 66 -11.06 -6.73 -3.01
C ALA A 66 -11.35 -5.72 -1.89
N MET A 67 -10.74 -4.52 -1.96
CA MET A 67 -11.08 -3.42 -1.05
C MET A 67 -12.54 -3.02 -1.19
N ASP A 68 -13.04 -2.85 -2.41
CA ASP A 68 -14.41 -2.49 -2.70
C ASP A 68 -15.40 -3.56 -2.21
N ALA A 69 -15.06 -4.84 -2.36
CA ALA A 69 -15.84 -5.95 -1.82
C ALA A 69 -15.99 -5.86 -0.29
N TYR A 70 -14.90 -5.61 0.42
CA TYR A 70 -14.96 -5.41 1.87
C TYR A 70 -15.75 -4.14 2.24
N PHE A 71 -15.62 -3.05 1.50
CA PHE A 71 -16.43 -1.85 1.73
C PHE A 71 -17.92 -2.08 1.46
N LYS A 72 -18.29 -2.85 0.44
CA LYS A 72 -19.69 -3.28 0.19
C LYS A 72 -20.22 -4.10 1.35
N TYR A 73 -19.43 -5.04 1.87
CA TYR A 73 -19.79 -5.81 3.07
C TYR A 73 -20.03 -4.89 4.27
N VAL A 74 -19.13 -3.92 4.53
CA VAL A 74 -19.32 -2.93 5.60
C VAL A 74 -20.56 -2.08 5.36
N ASN A 75 -20.81 -1.65 4.13
CA ASN A 75 -21.99 -0.85 3.75
C ASN A 75 -23.30 -1.60 3.98
N ALA A 76 -23.32 -2.91 3.72
CA ALA A 76 -24.47 -3.78 4.00
C ALA A 76 -24.72 -3.97 5.51
N ASN A 77 -23.69 -3.76 6.34
CA ASN A 77 -23.75 -3.86 7.79
C ASN A 77 -23.77 -2.49 8.51
N GLY A 78 -24.32 -1.44 7.87
CA GLY A 78 -24.55 -0.13 8.49
C GLY A 78 -23.46 0.91 8.23
N GLY A 79 -22.41 0.57 7.46
CA GLY A 79 -21.38 1.50 7.04
C GLY A 79 -20.49 2.01 8.18
N VAL A 80 -19.92 3.20 8.00
CA VAL A 80 -19.11 3.92 8.99
C VAL A 80 -19.95 5.05 9.59
N ASN A 81 -20.40 4.87 10.82
CA ASN A 81 -21.27 5.84 11.50
C ASN A 81 -22.50 6.25 10.64
N GLY A 82 -23.13 5.28 9.95
CA GLY A 82 -24.29 5.48 9.07
C GLY A 82 -23.94 5.94 7.64
N ARG A 83 -22.68 6.14 7.30
CA ARG A 83 -22.22 6.53 5.95
C ARG A 83 -21.72 5.31 5.18
N LYS A 84 -22.12 5.23 3.91
CA LYS A 84 -21.55 4.23 2.97
C LYS A 84 -20.17 4.68 2.48
N ILE A 85 -19.25 3.75 2.29
CA ILE A 85 -17.96 4.00 1.67
C ILE A 85 -18.11 3.79 0.16
N LYS A 86 -17.59 4.74 -0.63
CA LYS A 86 -17.44 4.65 -2.09
C LYS A 86 -15.97 4.69 -2.43
N LEU A 87 -15.47 3.73 -3.21
CA LEU A 87 -14.11 3.71 -3.72
C LEU A 87 -14.09 4.15 -5.19
N ILE A 88 -13.23 5.11 -5.53
CA ILE A 88 -12.95 5.52 -6.91
C ILE A 88 -11.57 5.00 -7.28
N VAL A 89 -11.51 4.22 -8.36
CA VAL A 89 -10.28 3.60 -8.85
C VAL A 89 -9.80 4.29 -10.11
N LYS A 90 -8.53 4.66 -10.16
CA LYS A 90 -7.86 5.20 -11.34
C LYS A 90 -6.71 4.29 -11.75
N ASN A 91 -6.56 4.08 -13.06
CA ASN A 91 -5.44 3.33 -13.62
C ASN A 91 -4.26 4.26 -13.87
N ASP A 92 -3.11 3.96 -13.27
CA ASP A 92 -1.84 4.67 -13.50
C ASP A 92 -0.83 3.85 -14.32
N GLY A 93 -1.16 2.59 -14.65
CA GLY A 93 -0.27 1.71 -15.39
C GLY A 93 1.09 1.48 -14.71
N TYR A 94 1.20 1.79 -13.40
CA TYR A 94 2.46 1.79 -12.63
C TYR A 94 3.47 2.84 -13.10
N LYS A 95 3.00 3.88 -13.82
CA LYS A 95 3.84 4.98 -14.29
C LYS A 95 3.78 6.14 -13.31
N VAL A 96 4.94 6.65 -12.92
CA VAL A 96 5.06 7.74 -11.92
C VAL A 96 4.26 8.99 -12.32
N THR A 97 4.39 9.42 -13.59
CA THR A 97 3.66 10.59 -14.11
C THR A 97 2.15 10.39 -14.10
N ASP A 98 1.69 9.18 -14.47
CA ASP A 98 0.27 8.87 -14.48
C ASP A 98 -0.28 8.77 -13.05
N ALA A 99 0.49 8.21 -12.10
CA ALA A 99 0.10 8.18 -10.69
C ALA A 99 -0.14 9.59 -10.13
N VAL A 100 0.74 10.56 -10.44
CA VAL A 100 0.55 11.96 -10.06
C VAL A 100 -0.72 12.53 -10.71
N ASN A 101 -0.88 12.38 -12.03
CA ASN A 101 -2.03 12.92 -12.76
C ASN A 101 -3.35 12.32 -12.26
N LYS A 102 -3.40 10.99 -12.05
CA LYS A 102 -4.59 10.29 -11.54
C LYS A 102 -4.91 10.68 -10.11
N THR A 103 -3.90 10.94 -9.29
CA THR A 103 -4.12 11.45 -7.93
C THR A 103 -4.65 12.87 -7.93
N VAL A 104 -4.14 13.75 -8.79
CA VAL A 104 -4.71 15.10 -8.99
C VAL A 104 -6.18 15.02 -9.41
N GLU A 105 -6.54 14.12 -10.35
CA GLU A 105 -7.94 13.90 -10.74
C GLU A 105 -8.80 13.46 -9.53
N LEU A 106 -8.34 12.49 -8.73
CA LEU A 106 -9.05 12.01 -7.54
C LEU A 106 -9.35 13.14 -6.55
N ILE A 107 -8.36 14.02 -6.32
CA ILE A 107 -8.49 15.10 -5.33
C ILE A 107 -9.30 16.28 -5.87
N SER A 108 -8.96 16.74 -7.09
CA SER A 108 -9.50 17.99 -7.62
C SER A 108 -10.86 17.83 -8.29
N ARG A 109 -11.10 16.73 -9.01
CA ARG A 109 -12.34 16.44 -9.74
C ARG A 109 -13.28 15.55 -8.95
N ASP A 110 -12.77 14.41 -8.50
CA ASP A 110 -13.59 13.40 -7.83
C ASP A 110 -13.79 13.72 -6.34
N LYS A 111 -13.07 14.73 -5.81
CA LYS A 111 -13.22 15.27 -4.45
C LYS A 111 -13.12 14.21 -3.35
N VAL A 112 -12.17 13.28 -3.47
CA VAL A 112 -12.00 12.21 -2.47
C VAL A 112 -11.61 12.77 -1.09
N PHE A 113 -12.04 12.09 -0.05
CA PHE A 113 -11.68 12.41 1.33
C PHE A 113 -10.23 12.03 1.64
N ALA A 114 -9.83 10.86 1.23
CA ALA A 114 -8.50 10.31 1.42
C ALA A 114 -8.11 9.40 0.25
N LEU A 115 -6.82 9.24 0.05
CA LEU A 115 -6.25 8.19 -0.78
C LEU A 115 -6.11 6.91 0.05
N VAL A 116 -6.20 5.73 -0.58
CA VAL A 116 -6.09 4.45 0.13
C VAL A 116 -5.46 3.38 -0.75
N GLY A 117 -4.47 2.66 -0.23
CA GLY A 117 -3.90 1.47 -0.87
C GLY A 117 -3.14 1.70 -2.18
N SER A 118 -2.79 2.93 -2.54
CA SER A 118 -2.09 3.24 -3.80
C SER A 118 -0.77 2.48 -3.89
N LEU A 119 -0.51 1.86 -5.06
CA LEU A 119 0.63 0.97 -5.28
C LEU A 119 1.89 1.72 -5.72
N GLY A 120 3.04 1.27 -5.21
CA GLY A 120 4.36 1.60 -5.72
C GLY A 120 5.12 2.62 -4.89
N THR A 121 6.43 2.42 -4.78
CA THR A 121 7.32 3.29 -3.99
C THR A 121 7.56 4.61 -4.70
N ALA A 122 8.18 4.60 -5.85
CA ALA A 122 8.46 5.82 -6.64
C ALA A 122 7.17 6.59 -6.98
N ASN A 123 6.07 5.88 -7.26
CA ASN A 123 4.76 6.47 -7.54
C ASN A 123 4.26 7.31 -6.35
N ASN A 124 4.28 6.73 -5.14
CA ASN A 124 3.77 7.42 -3.95
C ASN A 124 4.71 8.52 -3.44
N ILE A 125 6.03 8.40 -3.63
CA ILE A 125 6.99 9.48 -3.38
C ILE A 125 6.65 10.68 -4.29
N ALA A 126 6.52 10.43 -5.59
CA ALA A 126 6.21 11.48 -6.57
C ALA A 126 4.84 12.13 -6.30
N VAL A 127 3.82 11.33 -5.98
CA VAL A 127 2.50 11.83 -5.59
C VAL A 127 2.59 12.71 -4.35
N SER A 128 3.27 12.25 -3.30
CA SER A 128 3.43 13.03 -2.07
C SER A 128 4.03 14.40 -2.31
N ASN A 129 5.09 14.45 -3.13
CA ASN A 129 5.84 15.67 -3.41
C ASN A 129 5.10 16.59 -4.39
N ALA A 130 4.63 16.05 -5.52
CA ALA A 130 4.01 16.86 -6.58
C ALA A 130 2.62 17.40 -6.21
N VAL A 131 1.88 16.65 -5.38
CA VAL A 131 0.54 17.04 -4.91
C VAL A 131 0.61 17.79 -3.58
N ASP A 132 1.76 17.74 -2.89
CA ASP A 132 1.92 18.27 -1.53
C ASP A 132 0.85 17.73 -0.56
N LEU A 133 0.77 16.39 -0.47
CA LEU A 133 -0.22 15.74 0.40
C LEU A 133 -0.13 16.21 1.85
N ALA A 134 1.11 16.44 2.33
CA ALA A 134 1.37 16.89 3.69
C ALA A 134 0.89 18.32 3.95
N GLY A 135 1.16 19.26 3.02
CA GLY A 135 0.72 20.65 3.12
C GLY A 135 -0.80 20.79 2.96
N GLN A 136 -1.42 19.96 2.13
CA GLN A 136 -2.87 19.94 1.96
C GLN A 136 -3.62 19.10 3.02
N GLY A 137 -2.91 18.44 3.93
CA GLY A 137 -3.50 17.60 4.97
C GLY A 137 -4.26 16.38 4.41
N ILE A 138 -3.93 15.90 3.20
CA ILE A 138 -4.63 14.79 2.55
C ILE A 138 -4.07 13.46 3.04
N PRO A 139 -4.87 12.61 3.73
CA PRO A 139 -4.41 11.32 4.17
C PRO A 139 -4.17 10.37 3.00
N SER A 140 -3.02 9.67 2.99
CA SER A 140 -2.74 8.53 2.13
C SER A 140 -2.63 7.29 3.02
N LEU A 141 -3.72 6.54 3.07
CA LEU A 141 -3.94 5.47 4.02
C LEU A 141 -3.42 4.15 3.46
N TYR A 142 -2.61 3.46 4.23
CA TYR A 142 -2.16 2.10 3.97
C TYR A 142 -1.58 1.92 2.56
N VAL A 143 -0.65 2.82 2.23
CA VAL A 143 0.09 2.80 0.96
C VAL A 143 0.67 1.41 0.72
N ASN A 144 0.42 0.87 -0.47
CA ASN A 144 0.92 -0.46 -0.86
C ASN A 144 2.40 -0.37 -1.27
N SER A 145 3.22 -0.14 -0.28
CA SER A 145 4.68 -0.07 -0.32
C SER A 145 5.24 -0.22 1.09
N GLY A 146 6.39 -0.88 1.18
CA GLY A 146 7.18 -1.02 2.41
C GLY A 146 8.39 -0.08 2.46
N PHE A 147 8.46 0.98 1.66
CA PHE A 147 9.58 1.91 1.70
C PHE A 147 9.76 2.50 3.10
N SER A 148 10.97 2.34 3.66
CA SER A 148 11.27 2.74 5.03
C SER A 148 11.15 4.25 5.26
N GLY A 149 11.35 5.04 4.21
CA GLY A 149 11.18 6.49 4.24
C GLY A 149 9.78 6.93 4.61
N PHE A 150 8.72 6.18 4.25
CA PHE A 150 7.34 6.52 4.62
C PHE A 150 7.07 6.46 6.13
N ALA A 151 7.92 5.77 6.89
CA ALA A 151 7.87 5.78 8.34
C ALA A 151 8.28 7.12 8.96
N ASN A 152 9.01 7.96 8.20
CA ASN A 152 9.43 9.28 8.64
C ASN A 152 8.27 10.28 8.61
N LYS A 153 7.63 10.45 9.75
CA LYS A 153 6.52 11.38 9.94
C LYS A 153 6.88 12.85 9.63
N SER A 154 8.14 13.26 9.77
CA SER A 154 8.54 14.64 9.47
C SER A 154 8.41 14.96 7.98
N THR A 155 8.70 13.99 7.12
CA THR A 155 8.61 14.11 5.67
C THR A 155 7.22 13.72 5.16
N TYR A 156 6.67 12.58 5.63
CA TYR A 156 5.43 11.99 5.13
C TYR A 156 4.31 12.06 6.20
N LYS A 157 3.97 13.28 6.64
CA LYS A 157 3.03 13.55 7.76
C LYS A 157 1.66 12.90 7.62
N THR A 158 1.18 12.68 6.40
CA THR A 158 -0.17 12.20 6.10
C THR A 158 -0.18 10.80 5.48
N MET A 159 0.99 10.15 5.35
CA MET A 159 1.12 8.84 4.73
C MET A 159 1.31 7.75 5.77
N PHE A 160 0.63 6.63 5.55
CA PHE A 160 0.68 5.44 6.41
C PHE A 160 0.91 4.21 5.54
N PRO A 161 2.11 3.59 5.55
CA PRO A 161 2.38 2.40 4.75
C PRO A 161 1.62 1.17 5.29
N LEU A 162 1.28 0.24 4.39
CA LEU A 162 0.64 -1.01 4.76
C LEU A 162 1.65 -2.06 5.22
N PHE A 163 2.82 -2.12 4.60
CA PHE A 163 3.79 -3.19 4.80
C PHE A 163 4.70 -2.94 6.01
N PRO A 164 5.33 -3.98 6.60
CA PRO A 164 6.62 -3.83 7.25
C PRO A 164 7.62 -3.26 6.24
N THR A 165 8.69 -2.61 6.70
CA THR A 165 9.59 -1.96 5.73
C THR A 165 10.40 -2.99 4.93
N TYR A 166 10.71 -2.65 3.69
CA TYR A 166 11.58 -3.45 2.82
C TYR A 166 12.98 -3.64 3.41
N TYR A 167 13.46 -2.61 4.12
CA TYR A 167 14.68 -2.71 4.91
C TYR A 167 14.60 -3.83 5.96
N MET A 168 13.50 -3.91 6.73
CA MET A 168 13.28 -4.99 7.70
C MET A 168 13.21 -6.35 7.03
N GLU A 169 12.52 -6.45 5.89
CA GLU A 169 12.35 -7.69 5.15
C GLU A 169 13.70 -8.27 4.74
N THR A 170 14.51 -7.48 4.04
CA THR A 170 15.82 -7.96 3.56
C THR A 170 16.84 -8.16 4.68
N LYS A 171 16.71 -7.43 5.78
CA LYS A 171 17.48 -7.70 6.99
C LYS A 171 17.12 -9.07 7.59
N VAL A 172 15.83 -9.40 7.68
CA VAL A 172 15.36 -10.73 8.13
C VAL A 172 15.83 -11.82 7.15
N LEU A 173 15.67 -11.61 5.84
CA LEU A 173 16.12 -12.54 4.80
C LEU A 173 17.65 -12.72 4.82
N GLY A 174 18.41 -11.66 5.05
CA GLY A 174 19.86 -11.71 5.17
C GLY A 174 20.32 -12.56 6.37
N GLU A 175 19.71 -12.40 7.53
CA GLU A 175 19.96 -13.26 8.69
C GLU A 175 19.56 -14.72 8.41
N TYR A 176 18.46 -14.93 7.72
CA TYR A 176 18.02 -16.24 7.28
C TYR A 176 19.03 -16.90 6.34
N ILE A 177 19.57 -16.16 5.36
CA ILE A 177 20.58 -16.64 4.41
C ILE A 177 21.85 -17.06 5.14
N LYS A 178 22.37 -16.21 6.01
CA LYS A 178 23.60 -16.54 6.79
C LYS A 178 23.44 -17.83 7.58
N LYS A 179 22.26 -18.04 8.14
CA LYS A 179 21.99 -19.23 8.97
C LYS A 179 21.80 -20.49 8.13
N ASN A 180 21.05 -20.44 7.03
CA ASN A 180 20.61 -21.63 6.30
C ASN A 180 21.45 -21.93 5.06
N PHE A 181 22.21 -20.96 4.56
CA PHE A 181 23.08 -21.07 3.38
C PHE A 181 24.50 -20.52 3.67
N PRO A 182 25.18 -20.99 4.74
CA PRO A 182 26.49 -20.47 5.12
C PRO A 182 27.50 -20.65 3.99
N GLY A 183 28.29 -19.62 3.71
CA GLY A 183 29.32 -19.61 2.67
C GLY A 183 28.83 -19.54 1.23
N LYS A 184 27.53 -19.59 0.96
CA LYS A 184 26.98 -19.50 -0.39
C LYS A 184 27.08 -18.08 -0.93
N LYS A 185 27.46 -17.97 -2.22
CA LYS A 185 27.49 -16.68 -2.92
C LYS A 185 26.07 -16.19 -3.20
N VAL A 186 25.75 -14.99 -2.72
CA VAL A 186 24.44 -14.36 -2.87
C VAL A 186 24.45 -13.43 -4.08
N GLY A 187 23.40 -13.48 -4.91
CA GLY A 187 23.11 -12.48 -5.92
C GLY A 187 21.76 -11.81 -5.63
N ILE A 188 21.57 -10.61 -6.14
CA ILE A 188 20.28 -9.92 -6.06
C ILE A 188 19.93 -9.28 -7.40
N ILE A 189 18.66 -9.46 -7.82
CA ILE A 189 18.00 -8.63 -8.85
C ILE A 189 17.03 -7.72 -8.11
N TYR A 190 17.06 -6.42 -8.38
CA TYR A 190 16.23 -5.47 -7.65
C TYR A 190 15.70 -4.36 -8.56
N GLN A 191 14.51 -3.82 -8.25
CA GLN A 191 13.99 -2.66 -8.95
C GLN A 191 14.83 -1.43 -8.63
N ASP A 192 15.24 -0.69 -9.65
CA ASP A 192 16.17 0.45 -9.57
C ASP A 192 15.43 1.73 -9.15
N ASP A 193 15.02 1.75 -7.90
CA ASP A 193 14.41 2.89 -7.21
C ASP A 193 14.47 2.66 -5.68
N ASP A 194 13.89 3.55 -4.88
CA ASP A 194 13.89 3.46 -3.41
C ASP A 194 13.36 2.12 -2.86
N PHE A 195 12.59 1.35 -3.66
CA PHE A 195 12.17 0.00 -3.32
C PHE A 195 13.36 -0.97 -3.23
N GLY A 196 14.21 -0.96 -4.25
CA GLY A 196 15.41 -1.78 -4.28
C GLY A 196 16.53 -1.25 -3.39
N ASP A 197 16.65 0.07 -3.23
CA ASP A 197 17.64 0.69 -2.35
C ASP A 197 17.43 0.27 -0.88
N ASP A 198 16.18 0.25 -0.43
CA ASP A 198 15.84 -0.29 0.90
C ASP A 198 16.26 -1.76 1.05
N ALA A 199 16.08 -2.56 -0.01
CA ALA A 199 16.48 -3.96 0.01
C ALA A 199 17.99 -4.12 0.16
N LEU A 200 18.77 -3.36 -0.60
CA LEU A 200 20.24 -3.37 -0.49
C LEU A 200 20.70 -2.90 0.89
N ALA A 201 20.07 -1.87 1.45
CA ALA A 201 20.39 -1.36 2.77
C ALA A 201 20.11 -2.39 3.87
N GLY A 202 19.00 -3.09 3.80
CA GLY A 202 18.66 -4.15 4.77
C GLY A 202 19.60 -5.36 4.70
N LEU A 203 20.01 -5.79 3.49
CA LEU A 203 21.02 -6.83 3.29
C LEU A 203 22.37 -6.42 3.86
N LYS A 204 22.80 -5.20 3.58
CA LYS A 204 24.04 -4.63 4.14
C LYS A 204 24.00 -4.63 5.67
N GLN A 205 22.86 -4.25 6.27
CA GLN A 205 22.69 -4.26 7.73
C GLN A 205 22.78 -5.68 8.31
N ALA A 206 22.29 -6.69 7.58
CA ALA A 206 22.44 -8.09 7.95
C ALA A 206 23.86 -8.63 7.73
N GLY A 207 24.79 -7.84 7.19
CA GLY A 207 26.15 -8.28 6.88
C GLY A 207 26.23 -9.21 5.65
N VAL A 208 25.25 -9.15 4.75
CA VAL A 208 25.27 -9.89 3.48
C VAL A 208 25.73 -8.95 2.37
N THR A 209 26.84 -9.30 1.71
CA THR A 209 27.37 -8.58 0.54
C THR A 209 27.11 -9.44 -0.69
N PRO A 210 26.21 -9.01 -1.61
CA PRO A 210 25.96 -9.77 -2.83
C PRO A 210 27.20 -9.80 -3.75
N ALA A 211 27.48 -10.98 -4.32
CA ALA A 211 28.51 -11.16 -5.37
C ALA A 211 28.09 -10.52 -6.68
N ALA A 212 26.79 -10.33 -6.90
CA ALA A 212 26.21 -9.56 -8.00
C ALA A 212 24.96 -8.83 -7.54
N SER A 213 24.92 -7.51 -7.80
CA SER A 213 23.74 -6.67 -7.59
C SER A 213 23.29 -6.15 -8.97
N ILE A 214 22.08 -6.52 -9.39
CA ILE A 214 21.61 -6.32 -10.76
C ILE A 214 20.34 -5.46 -10.70
N PRO A 215 20.44 -4.15 -11.00
CA PRO A 215 19.28 -3.28 -11.09
C PRO A 215 18.47 -3.56 -12.35
N TYR A 216 17.15 -3.37 -12.27
CA TYR A 216 16.28 -3.27 -13.42
C TYR A 216 15.36 -2.05 -13.31
N ALA A 217 15.19 -1.32 -14.39
CA ALA A 217 14.28 -0.20 -14.42
C ALA A 217 12.82 -0.67 -14.34
N SER A 218 11.99 0.03 -13.59
CA SER A 218 10.55 -0.24 -13.51
C SER A 218 9.94 -0.32 -14.92
N LEU A 219 9.08 -1.32 -15.16
CA LEU A 219 8.42 -1.61 -16.43
C LEU A 219 9.35 -2.06 -17.57
N SER A 220 10.64 -2.29 -17.33
CA SER A 220 11.60 -2.77 -18.34
C SER A 220 11.71 -4.31 -18.40
N GLN A 221 11.02 -5.02 -17.52
CA GLN A 221 11.10 -6.47 -17.42
C GLN A 221 10.57 -7.15 -18.70
N SER A 222 11.40 -8.02 -19.26
CA SER A 222 11.13 -8.82 -20.46
C SER A 222 12.00 -10.06 -20.44
N ALA A 223 11.74 -11.01 -21.35
CA ALA A 223 12.60 -12.18 -21.50
C ALA A 223 14.06 -11.80 -21.83
N ALA A 224 14.25 -10.78 -22.67
CA ALA A 224 15.59 -10.31 -23.06
C ALA A 224 16.36 -9.69 -21.90
N THR A 225 15.70 -8.81 -21.12
CA THR A 225 16.32 -8.23 -19.93
C THR A 225 16.62 -9.28 -18.87
N ALA A 226 15.70 -10.24 -18.66
CA ALA A 226 15.91 -11.34 -17.72
C ALA A 226 17.05 -12.26 -18.13
N ALA A 227 17.27 -12.50 -19.43
CA ALA A 227 18.43 -13.25 -19.91
C ALA A 227 19.76 -12.58 -19.49
N THR A 228 19.79 -11.27 -19.56
CA THR A 228 20.96 -10.50 -19.09
C THR A 228 21.17 -10.62 -17.57
N TRP A 229 20.08 -10.55 -16.79
CA TRP A 229 20.15 -10.72 -15.34
C TRP A 229 20.67 -12.11 -14.96
N VAL A 230 20.07 -13.15 -15.52
CA VAL A 230 20.44 -14.54 -15.24
C VAL A 230 21.90 -14.83 -15.66
N SER A 231 22.33 -14.32 -16.81
CA SER A 231 23.71 -14.46 -17.28
C SER A 231 24.71 -13.84 -16.30
N LYS A 232 24.46 -12.62 -15.83
CA LYS A 232 25.32 -11.93 -14.86
C LYS A 232 25.39 -12.67 -13.52
N LEU A 233 24.24 -13.18 -13.00
CA LEU A 233 24.21 -13.99 -11.78
C LEU A 233 25.03 -15.29 -11.93
N LYS A 234 24.85 -15.97 -13.06
CA LYS A 234 25.58 -17.22 -13.34
C LYS A 234 27.09 -16.97 -13.44
N THR A 235 27.50 -15.89 -14.13
CA THR A 235 28.91 -15.49 -14.24
C THR A 235 29.51 -15.15 -12.87
N ALA A 236 28.77 -14.50 -11.99
CA ALA A 236 29.18 -14.20 -10.61
C ALA A 236 29.21 -15.45 -9.72
N GLY A 237 28.70 -16.58 -10.17
CA GLY A 237 28.59 -17.81 -9.44
C GLY A 237 27.60 -17.72 -8.26
N ALA A 238 26.54 -16.94 -8.39
CA ALA A 238 25.52 -16.82 -7.35
C ALA A 238 24.79 -18.15 -7.15
N GLU A 239 24.74 -18.64 -5.93
CA GLU A 239 24.11 -19.90 -5.52
C GLU A 239 22.78 -19.67 -4.81
N VAL A 240 22.62 -18.50 -4.17
CA VAL A 240 21.37 -17.99 -3.59
C VAL A 240 21.05 -16.70 -4.31
N VAL A 241 19.85 -16.57 -4.85
CA VAL A 241 19.43 -15.38 -5.59
C VAL A 241 18.20 -14.77 -4.94
N ILE A 242 18.32 -13.51 -4.56
CA ILE A 242 17.19 -12.70 -4.11
C ILE A 242 16.60 -12.01 -5.34
N MET A 243 15.31 -12.19 -5.57
CA MET A 243 14.53 -11.43 -6.55
C MET A 243 13.68 -10.42 -5.77
N TYR A 244 14.07 -9.14 -5.86
CA TYR A 244 13.42 -8.06 -5.13
C TYR A 244 12.73 -7.10 -6.10
N GLY A 245 11.44 -7.34 -6.33
CA GLY A 245 10.71 -6.62 -7.37
C GLY A 245 9.28 -7.09 -7.57
N VAL A 246 8.59 -6.49 -8.54
CA VAL A 246 7.20 -6.86 -8.85
C VAL A 246 7.09 -8.27 -9.42
N THR A 247 5.91 -8.89 -9.26
CA THR A 247 5.69 -10.31 -9.62
C THR A 247 6.02 -10.62 -11.09
N SER A 248 5.80 -9.70 -12.03
CA SER A 248 6.15 -9.91 -13.43
C SER A 248 7.67 -10.00 -13.64
N ALA A 249 8.47 -9.24 -12.91
CA ALA A 249 9.94 -9.34 -12.96
C ALA A 249 10.41 -10.69 -12.37
N ALA A 250 9.80 -11.13 -11.28
CA ALA A 250 10.07 -12.45 -10.69
C ALA A 250 9.73 -13.59 -11.66
N ALA A 251 8.60 -13.50 -12.35
CA ALA A 251 8.22 -14.49 -13.37
C ALA A 251 9.24 -14.57 -14.52
N PHE A 252 9.67 -13.42 -15.06
CA PHE A 252 10.71 -13.41 -16.10
C PHE A 252 12.05 -13.97 -15.59
N ALA A 253 12.46 -13.62 -14.38
CA ALA A 253 13.71 -14.15 -13.81
C ALA A 253 13.67 -15.68 -13.63
N LEU A 254 12.61 -16.21 -13.01
CA LEU A 254 12.42 -17.65 -12.81
C LEU A 254 12.32 -18.44 -14.13
N GLY A 255 11.47 -17.96 -15.05
CA GLY A 255 11.26 -18.62 -16.35
C GLY A 255 12.53 -18.66 -17.18
N THR A 256 13.27 -17.55 -17.24
CA THR A 256 14.54 -17.46 -17.96
C THR A 256 15.63 -18.32 -17.32
N ALA A 257 15.75 -18.30 -15.99
CA ALA A 257 16.71 -19.15 -15.29
C ALA A 257 16.46 -20.64 -15.57
N ASN A 258 15.20 -21.07 -15.53
CA ASN A 258 14.81 -22.44 -15.88
C ASN A 258 15.18 -22.77 -17.32
N ALA A 259 14.89 -21.91 -18.28
CA ALA A 259 15.23 -22.12 -19.70
C ALA A 259 16.74 -22.21 -19.93
N LEU A 260 17.56 -21.48 -19.16
CA LEU A 260 19.02 -21.52 -19.25
C LEU A 260 19.68 -22.58 -18.33
N GLY A 261 18.90 -23.46 -17.71
CA GLY A 261 19.37 -24.49 -16.80
C GLY A 261 20.07 -23.97 -15.54
N TYR A 262 19.82 -22.72 -15.15
CA TYR A 262 20.37 -22.12 -13.94
C TYR A 262 19.41 -22.31 -12.77
N LYS A 263 19.85 -23.02 -11.74
CA LYS A 263 19.01 -23.47 -10.61
C LYS A 263 19.61 -23.04 -9.25
N PRO A 264 19.69 -21.74 -8.97
CA PRO A 264 20.08 -21.27 -7.66
C PRO A 264 18.95 -21.51 -6.64
N GLN A 265 19.25 -21.36 -5.34
CA GLN A 265 18.19 -21.18 -4.36
C GLN A 265 17.54 -19.82 -4.56
N TRP A 266 16.28 -19.80 -4.99
CA TRP A 266 15.52 -18.57 -5.14
C TRP A 266 14.90 -18.12 -3.82
N ILE A 267 15.02 -16.83 -3.54
CA ILE A 267 14.31 -16.12 -2.49
C ILE A 267 13.60 -14.92 -3.17
N ILE A 268 12.29 -14.86 -3.11
CA ILE A 268 11.51 -13.76 -3.70
C ILE A 268 10.92 -12.94 -2.55
N ASP A 269 10.94 -11.62 -2.69
CA ASP A 269 10.34 -10.71 -1.72
C ASP A 269 8.81 -10.92 -1.58
N SER A 270 8.23 -10.38 -0.53
CA SER A 270 6.79 -10.48 -0.24
C SER A 270 5.91 -9.82 -1.31
N VAL A 271 6.46 -8.90 -2.10
CA VAL A 271 5.77 -8.20 -3.19
C VAL A 271 5.70 -9.08 -4.45
N GLY A 272 6.85 -9.65 -4.84
CA GLY A 272 6.99 -10.47 -6.06
C GLY A 272 6.57 -11.92 -5.90
N GLY A 273 6.55 -12.44 -4.68
CA GLY A 273 6.42 -13.85 -4.37
C GLY A 273 4.98 -14.39 -4.30
N VAL A 274 4.03 -13.87 -5.08
CA VAL A 274 2.63 -14.34 -5.07
C VAL A 274 2.44 -15.49 -6.07
N SER A 275 2.39 -16.73 -5.57
CA SER A 275 2.30 -17.96 -6.37
C SER A 275 1.17 -17.94 -7.41
N ALA A 276 -0.03 -17.54 -7.03
CA ALA A 276 -1.17 -17.50 -7.96
C ALA A 276 -0.92 -16.56 -9.15
N THR A 277 -0.21 -15.46 -8.92
CA THR A 277 0.17 -14.51 -9.99
C THR A 277 1.34 -15.03 -10.80
N LEU A 278 2.35 -15.66 -10.19
CA LEU A 278 3.46 -16.30 -10.90
C LEU A 278 2.93 -17.37 -11.85
N GLN A 279 1.97 -18.20 -11.41
CA GLN A 279 1.33 -19.22 -12.25
C GLN A 279 0.51 -18.60 -13.38
N LEU A 280 -0.22 -17.52 -13.13
CA LEU A 280 -0.92 -16.76 -14.16
C LEU A 280 0.03 -16.22 -15.25
N LEU A 281 1.25 -15.89 -14.86
CA LEU A 281 2.34 -15.42 -15.73
C LEU A 281 3.13 -16.56 -16.39
N GLY A 282 2.64 -17.81 -16.28
CA GLY A 282 3.21 -18.96 -16.96
C GLY A 282 4.31 -19.70 -16.20
N ILE A 283 4.54 -19.41 -14.93
CA ILE A 283 5.46 -20.18 -14.09
C ILE A 283 4.72 -21.41 -13.56
N PRO A 284 5.05 -22.64 -13.99
CA PRO A 284 4.35 -23.82 -13.52
C PRO A 284 4.61 -24.06 -12.02
N ALA A 285 3.61 -24.55 -11.30
CA ALA A 285 3.71 -24.78 -9.85
C ALA A 285 4.94 -25.63 -9.43
N PRO A 286 5.32 -26.70 -10.16
CA PRO A 286 6.54 -27.46 -9.80
C PRO A 286 7.83 -26.64 -9.86
N LEU A 287 7.90 -25.57 -10.67
CA LEU A 287 9.08 -24.70 -10.72
C LEU A 287 9.19 -23.82 -9.46
N LEU A 288 8.10 -23.62 -8.75
CA LEU A 288 8.10 -22.91 -7.45
C LEU A 288 8.58 -23.78 -6.29
N ASN A 289 8.67 -25.10 -6.46
CA ASN A 289 9.08 -26.00 -5.39
C ASN A 289 10.46 -25.63 -4.85
N GLY A 290 10.52 -25.35 -3.55
CA GLY A 290 11.76 -24.92 -2.88
C GLY A 290 12.03 -23.39 -2.94
N VAL A 291 11.28 -22.64 -3.73
CA VAL A 291 11.39 -21.17 -3.73
C VAL A 291 10.91 -20.61 -2.38
N ILE A 292 11.75 -19.78 -1.77
CA ILE A 292 11.49 -19.15 -0.48
C ILE A 292 10.87 -17.77 -0.72
N THR A 293 9.93 -17.39 0.14
CA THR A 293 9.41 -16.02 0.21
C THR A 293 9.08 -15.64 1.65
N SER A 294 8.76 -14.38 1.87
CA SER A 294 8.31 -13.85 3.16
C SER A 294 6.89 -13.30 3.05
N SER A 295 6.20 -13.19 4.18
CA SER A 295 4.93 -12.49 4.28
C SER A 295 4.71 -12.02 5.71
N PHE A 296 3.80 -11.07 5.89
CA PHE A 296 3.31 -10.63 7.20
C PHE A 296 1.82 -10.97 7.41
N LEU A 297 1.15 -11.42 6.36
CA LEU A 297 -0.24 -11.90 6.37
C LEU A 297 -0.27 -13.44 6.38
N PRO A 298 -1.32 -14.09 6.88
CA PRO A 298 -1.52 -15.52 6.65
C PRO A 298 -1.72 -15.78 5.16
N THR A 299 -1.38 -16.99 4.71
CA THR A 299 -1.59 -17.36 3.31
C THR A 299 -3.09 -17.41 2.98
N SER A 300 -3.45 -17.07 1.75
CA SER A 300 -4.83 -17.17 1.25
C SER A 300 -5.41 -18.59 1.30
N THR A 301 -4.55 -19.59 1.44
CA THR A 301 -4.91 -21.00 1.54
C THR A 301 -5.09 -21.50 2.99
N ASP A 302 -4.82 -20.66 3.98
CA ASP A 302 -4.98 -21.04 5.40
C ASP A 302 -6.46 -20.97 5.83
N THR A 303 -7.18 -22.04 5.55
CA THR A 303 -8.60 -22.16 5.93
C THR A 303 -8.84 -22.33 7.42
N THR A 304 -7.80 -22.32 8.25
CA THR A 304 -7.95 -22.33 9.73
C THR A 304 -7.99 -20.93 10.30
N ASP A 305 -7.40 -19.95 9.62
CA ASP A 305 -7.39 -18.55 10.03
C ASP A 305 -8.75 -17.88 9.88
N GLU A 306 -9.22 -17.22 10.94
CA GLU A 306 -10.54 -16.59 10.98
C GLU A 306 -10.71 -15.44 9.99
N TYR A 307 -9.65 -14.64 9.74
CA TYR A 307 -9.68 -13.56 8.77
C TYR A 307 -9.72 -14.08 7.34
N ILE A 308 -8.97 -15.15 7.05
CA ILE A 308 -8.98 -15.78 5.74
C ILE A 308 -10.36 -16.35 5.43
N LYS A 309 -11.00 -17.05 6.38
CA LYS A 309 -12.38 -17.54 6.22
C LYS A 309 -13.37 -16.42 5.91
N LEU A 310 -13.31 -15.33 6.68
CA LEU A 310 -14.16 -14.16 6.44
C LEU A 310 -13.90 -13.55 5.06
N PHE A 311 -12.65 -13.34 4.70
CA PHE A 311 -12.30 -12.73 3.43
C PHE A 311 -12.67 -13.60 2.23
N GLN A 312 -12.61 -14.93 2.35
CA GLN A 312 -13.14 -15.86 1.34
C GLN A 312 -14.65 -15.69 1.16
N THR A 313 -15.41 -15.61 2.27
CA THR A 313 -16.85 -15.37 2.22
C THR A 313 -17.17 -14.04 1.54
N ILE A 314 -16.49 -12.94 1.96
CA ILE A 314 -16.69 -11.63 1.36
C ILE A 314 -16.30 -11.62 -0.12
N ASN A 315 -15.22 -12.33 -0.51
CA ASN A 315 -14.83 -12.46 -1.91
C ASN A 315 -15.92 -13.11 -2.75
N THR A 316 -16.55 -14.16 -2.23
CA THR A 316 -17.61 -14.87 -2.93
C THR A 316 -18.89 -14.04 -3.08
N GLU A 317 -19.26 -13.29 -2.03
CA GLU A 317 -20.54 -12.59 -1.97
C GLU A 317 -20.52 -11.18 -2.54
N TYR A 318 -19.39 -10.46 -2.43
CA TYR A 318 -19.32 -9.02 -2.70
C TYR A 318 -18.30 -8.61 -3.76
N ASN A 319 -17.36 -9.49 -4.15
CA ASN A 319 -16.37 -9.17 -5.18
C ASN A 319 -16.91 -9.42 -6.59
N VAL A 320 -16.15 -9.06 -7.59
CA VAL A 320 -16.47 -9.37 -8.99
C VAL A 320 -16.57 -10.89 -9.15
N ALA A 321 -17.67 -11.34 -9.75
CA ALA A 321 -17.92 -12.76 -9.94
C ALA A 321 -16.73 -13.47 -10.63
N GLY A 322 -16.35 -14.63 -10.11
CA GLY A 322 -15.22 -15.41 -10.62
C GLY A 322 -13.83 -14.92 -10.19
N THR A 323 -13.72 -13.88 -9.34
CA THR A 323 -12.43 -13.48 -8.78
C THR A 323 -11.86 -14.60 -7.92
N LYS A 324 -10.74 -15.19 -8.37
CA LYS A 324 -10.01 -16.19 -7.58
C LYS A 324 -9.41 -15.53 -6.36
N PHE A 325 -9.69 -16.12 -5.18
CA PHE A 325 -9.14 -15.69 -3.92
C PHE A 325 -7.64 -16.04 -3.85
N ASP A 326 -6.80 -15.03 -3.58
CA ASP A 326 -5.36 -15.17 -3.45
C ASP A 326 -4.79 -14.10 -2.49
N ASP A 327 -3.47 -14.07 -2.32
CA ASP A 327 -2.80 -13.20 -1.36
C ASP A 327 -2.97 -11.70 -1.71
N ASN A 328 -3.16 -11.33 -2.99
CA ASN A 328 -3.50 -9.95 -3.38
C ASN A 328 -4.91 -9.56 -2.92
N VAL A 329 -5.86 -10.49 -2.99
CA VAL A 329 -7.22 -10.28 -2.46
C VAL A 329 -7.18 -10.12 -0.94
N VAL A 330 -6.40 -10.95 -0.24
CA VAL A 330 -6.18 -10.82 1.23
C VAL A 330 -5.61 -9.45 1.57
N THR A 331 -4.59 -9.00 0.83
CA THR A 331 -3.97 -7.67 1.00
C THR A 331 -5.01 -6.56 0.83
N GLY A 332 -5.83 -6.61 -0.22
CA GLY A 332 -6.88 -5.62 -0.47
C GLY A 332 -7.91 -5.57 0.65
N MET A 333 -8.42 -6.72 1.10
CA MET A 333 -9.41 -6.79 2.17
C MET A 333 -8.85 -6.34 3.53
N ASN A 334 -7.58 -6.69 3.83
CA ASN A 334 -6.91 -6.22 5.04
C ASN A 334 -6.74 -4.69 5.03
N THR A 335 -6.33 -4.11 3.89
CA THR A 335 -6.25 -2.65 3.69
C THR A 335 -7.59 -1.98 3.95
N ALA A 336 -8.67 -2.54 3.42
CA ALA A 336 -10.01 -2.01 3.60
C ALA A 336 -10.48 -2.11 5.07
N MET A 337 -10.21 -3.24 5.74
CA MET A 337 -10.54 -3.43 7.16
C MET A 337 -9.84 -2.37 8.03
N MET A 338 -8.56 -2.16 7.85
CA MET A 338 -7.80 -1.14 8.58
C MET A 338 -8.30 0.27 8.26
N THR A 339 -8.67 0.54 7.00
CA THR A 339 -9.28 1.82 6.60
C THR A 339 -10.58 2.06 7.35
N VAL A 340 -11.46 1.06 7.44
CA VAL A 340 -12.72 1.16 8.20
C VAL A 340 -12.44 1.40 9.69
N ALA A 341 -11.42 0.72 10.25
CA ALA A 341 -11.02 0.94 11.65
C ALA A 341 -10.57 2.39 11.89
N ALA A 342 -9.75 2.95 11.01
CA ALA A 342 -9.29 4.33 11.09
C ALA A 342 -10.45 5.34 11.00
N LEU A 343 -11.35 5.14 10.04
CA LEU A 343 -12.52 6.01 9.85
C LEU A 343 -13.48 5.96 11.06
N LYS A 344 -13.73 4.78 11.62
CA LYS A 344 -14.57 4.64 12.83
C LYS A 344 -13.91 5.24 14.06
N ALA A 345 -12.60 5.00 14.24
CA ALA A 345 -11.83 5.53 15.36
C ALA A 345 -11.74 7.07 15.36
N ALA A 346 -11.83 7.70 14.18
CA ALA A 346 -11.92 9.17 14.05
C ALA A 346 -13.28 9.75 14.46
N GLY A 347 -14.33 8.90 14.59
CA GLY A 347 -15.63 9.28 15.11
C GLY A 347 -16.62 9.82 14.08
N LYS A 348 -17.78 10.31 14.57
CA LYS A 348 -18.87 10.79 13.70
C LYS A 348 -18.53 12.08 12.96
N ASN A 349 -17.81 12.99 13.59
CA ASN A 349 -17.35 14.26 13.02
C ASN A 349 -16.04 14.02 12.27
N LEU A 350 -16.14 13.33 11.12
CA LEU A 350 -15.00 12.85 10.37
C LEU A 350 -14.26 14.00 9.69
N THR A 351 -12.98 14.16 10.04
CA THR A 351 -12.04 15.09 9.41
C THR A 351 -10.76 14.37 9.00
N ARG A 352 -10.02 14.91 8.03
CA ARG A 352 -8.72 14.37 7.62
C ARG A 352 -7.73 14.30 8.78
N SER A 353 -7.58 15.40 9.51
CA SER A 353 -6.74 15.47 10.71
C SER A 353 -7.19 14.49 11.80
N GLY A 354 -8.51 14.29 11.97
CA GLY A 354 -9.07 13.31 12.89
C GLY A 354 -8.69 11.87 12.54
N VAL A 355 -8.68 11.51 11.25
CA VAL A 355 -8.25 10.16 10.80
C VAL A 355 -6.75 9.96 11.01
N ILE A 356 -5.92 10.94 10.66
CA ILE A 356 -4.47 10.90 10.92
C ILE A 356 -4.21 10.66 12.40
N LYS A 357 -4.82 11.49 13.28
CA LYS A 357 -4.70 11.35 14.73
C LYS A 357 -5.19 10.00 15.24
N ALA A 358 -6.29 9.46 14.67
CA ALA A 358 -6.82 8.17 15.08
C ALA A 358 -5.82 7.03 14.76
N ILE A 359 -5.18 7.05 13.59
CA ILE A 359 -4.15 6.05 13.24
C ILE A 359 -2.93 6.19 14.17
N GLU A 360 -2.43 7.40 14.36
CA GLU A 360 -1.27 7.64 15.22
C GLU A 360 -1.47 7.23 16.69
N THR A 361 -2.68 7.39 17.22
CA THR A 361 -2.96 7.12 18.63
C THR A 361 -3.53 5.75 18.91
N LYS A 362 -4.24 5.14 17.94
CA LYS A 362 -4.99 3.89 18.11
C LYS A 362 -4.59 2.81 17.10
N GLY A 363 -3.80 3.14 16.05
CA GLY A 363 -3.49 2.23 14.94
C GLY A 363 -2.83 0.91 15.36
N LYS A 364 -2.10 0.90 16.48
CA LYS A 364 -1.53 -0.34 17.07
C LYS A 364 -2.60 -1.36 17.49
N THR A 365 -3.83 -0.94 17.69
CA THR A 365 -4.93 -1.79 18.17
C THR A 365 -5.98 -2.06 17.09
N PHE A 366 -5.79 -1.55 15.88
CA PHE A 366 -6.73 -1.80 14.79
C PHE A 366 -6.73 -3.29 14.42
N PRO A 367 -7.91 -3.86 14.17
CA PRO A 367 -7.99 -5.24 13.69
C PRO A 367 -7.33 -5.36 12.32
N SER A 368 -6.56 -6.41 12.16
CA SER A 368 -5.82 -6.71 10.93
C SER A 368 -5.59 -8.20 10.83
N ALA A 369 -5.61 -8.72 9.61
CA ALA A 369 -5.20 -10.09 9.34
C ALA A 369 -3.69 -10.30 9.58
N SER A 370 -2.90 -9.22 9.73
CA SER A 370 -1.45 -9.32 9.93
C SER A 370 -1.07 -10.19 11.13
N LEU A 371 -0.07 -11.03 10.91
CA LEU A 371 0.59 -11.84 11.93
C LEU A 371 1.74 -11.07 12.62
N ALA A 372 2.16 -9.95 12.02
CA ALA A 372 3.11 -9.01 12.59
C ALA A 372 2.38 -7.85 13.30
N GLN A 373 2.97 -7.34 14.37
CA GLN A 373 2.35 -6.30 15.19
C GLN A 373 2.32 -4.95 14.46
N PRO A 374 1.16 -4.26 14.42
CA PRO A 374 1.08 -2.88 13.94
C PRO A 374 1.92 -1.93 14.80
N GLN A 375 2.57 -0.93 14.16
CA GLN A 375 3.53 -0.05 14.83
C GLN A 375 3.18 1.44 14.77
N PHE A 376 2.10 1.83 14.10
CA PHE A 376 1.70 3.24 13.97
C PHE A 376 1.72 3.98 15.31
N SER A 377 2.33 5.16 15.32
CA SER A 377 2.45 5.98 16.53
C SER A 377 2.51 7.47 16.21
N THR A 378 2.48 8.30 17.20
CA THR A 378 2.63 9.77 17.07
C THR A 378 4.05 10.19 16.64
N THR A 379 5.02 9.28 16.69
CA THR A 379 6.42 9.54 16.32
C THR A 379 6.90 8.79 15.09
N SER A 380 6.18 7.76 14.66
CA SER A 380 6.56 6.93 13.51
C SER A 380 5.33 6.33 12.84
N HIS A 381 5.33 6.31 11.51
CA HIS A 381 4.29 5.69 10.69
C HIS A 381 4.65 4.30 10.17
N VAL A 382 5.59 3.59 10.79
CA VAL A 382 5.86 2.18 10.46
C VAL A 382 4.56 1.36 10.49
N GLY A 383 4.28 0.59 9.44
CA GLY A 383 3.07 -0.22 9.34
C GLY A 383 3.11 -1.40 10.33
N TYR A 384 4.00 -2.35 10.07
CA TYR A 384 4.20 -3.54 10.88
C TYR A 384 5.69 -3.78 11.14
N ASN A 385 6.03 -4.66 12.08
CA ASN A 385 7.40 -4.82 12.55
C ASN A 385 8.06 -6.17 12.19
N GLY A 386 7.51 -6.95 11.28
CA GLY A 386 8.12 -8.23 10.98
C GLY A 386 7.46 -9.05 9.89
N PHE A 387 8.10 -10.18 9.60
CA PHE A 387 7.73 -11.13 8.56
C PHE A 387 7.87 -12.57 9.08
N TRP A 388 7.14 -13.48 8.50
CA TRP A 388 7.43 -14.90 8.54
C TRP A 388 8.01 -15.34 7.19
N ILE A 389 8.76 -16.44 7.20
CA ILE A 389 9.40 -17.01 6.02
C ILE A 389 8.73 -18.34 5.71
N GLY A 390 8.48 -18.60 4.45
CA GLY A 390 7.93 -19.84 3.95
C GLY A 390 8.59 -20.31 2.67
N THR A 391 8.29 -21.56 2.31
CA THR A 391 8.79 -22.22 1.10
C THR A 391 7.60 -22.76 0.33
N TYR A 392 7.59 -22.61 -0.97
CA TYR A 392 6.58 -23.20 -1.85
C TYR A 392 6.84 -24.70 -1.99
N ASP A 393 5.77 -25.48 -1.92
CA ASP A 393 5.77 -26.89 -2.30
C ASP A 393 5.55 -27.07 -3.83
N ALA A 394 5.59 -28.31 -4.30
CA ALA A 394 5.44 -28.65 -5.71
C ALA A 394 4.04 -28.30 -6.30
N THR A 395 3.06 -28.01 -5.44
CA THR A 395 1.73 -27.53 -5.86
C THR A 395 1.67 -26.01 -5.96
N GLY A 396 2.75 -25.31 -5.62
CA GLY A 396 2.80 -23.87 -5.52
C GLY A 396 2.10 -23.32 -4.28
N THR A 397 1.87 -24.17 -3.28
CA THR A 397 1.33 -23.73 -1.98
C THR A 397 2.46 -23.27 -1.07
N LEU A 398 2.33 -22.05 -0.53
CA LEU A 398 3.31 -21.52 0.42
C LEU A 398 3.10 -22.14 1.79
N LYS A 399 4.16 -22.77 2.31
CA LYS A 399 4.19 -23.39 3.64
C LYS A 399 5.10 -22.61 4.55
N PRO A 400 4.68 -22.25 5.78
CA PRO A 400 5.58 -21.70 6.79
C PRO A 400 6.75 -22.66 7.07
N GLU A 401 7.96 -22.12 7.27
CA GLU A 401 9.22 -22.86 7.45
C GLU A 401 9.12 -24.03 8.45
N THR A 402 8.39 -23.87 9.53
CA THR A 402 8.24 -24.87 10.60
C THR A 402 6.84 -25.46 10.70
N GLY A 403 6.02 -25.34 9.63
CA GLY A 403 4.62 -25.71 9.64
C GLY A 403 3.71 -24.78 10.47
N LYS A 404 4.28 -23.75 11.11
CA LYS A 404 3.59 -22.70 11.87
C LYS A 404 4.21 -21.35 11.53
N TYR A 405 3.38 -20.30 11.56
CA TYR A 405 3.86 -18.93 11.36
C TYR A 405 4.81 -18.52 12.50
N LYS A 406 6.09 -18.32 12.17
CA LYS A 406 7.10 -17.80 13.05
C LYS A 406 7.48 -16.40 12.61
N ILE A 407 7.02 -15.39 13.34
CA ILE A 407 7.25 -14.01 12.96
C ILE A 407 8.63 -13.57 13.45
N TYR A 408 9.46 -13.14 12.50
CA TYR A 408 10.73 -12.49 12.78
C TYR A 408 10.49 -10.98 12.81
N THR A 409 10.82 -10.34 13.93
CA THR A 409 10.63 -8.90 14.14
C THR A 409 11.96 -8.19 14.25
N THR A 410 12.01 -6.97 13.73
CA THR A 410 13.18 -6.09 13.80
C THR A 410 12.74 -4.63 13.58
N ASP A 411 13.69 -3.71 13.48
CA ASP A 411 13.50 -2.30 13.09
C ASP A 411 14.20 -2.00 11.76
N SER A 412 13.99 -0.80 11.23
CA SER A 412 14.71 -0.28 10.06
C SER A 412 16.04 0.36 10.44
N GLY A 413 16.72 -0.18 11.44
CA GLY A 413 18.02 0.26 11.94
C GLY A 413 18.88 -0.90 12.39
N SER A 414 19.68 -0.72 13.42
CA SER A 414 20.65 -1.70 13.92
C SER A 414 20.07 -2.73 14.90
N GLY A 415 18.77 -2.67 15.24
CA GLY A 415 18.13 -3.62 16.16
C GLY A 415 18.23 -5.06 15.66
N ALA A 416 18.47 -6.00 16.54
CA ALA A 416 18.60 -7.42 16.18
C ALA A 416 17.28 -8.01 15.63
N VAL A 417 17.39 -8.96 14.73
CA VAL A 417 16.25 -9.80 14.32
C VAL A 417 15.91 -10.77 15.45
N LYS A 418 14.66 -10.78 15.89
CA LYS A 418 14.16 -11.61 17.00
C LYS A 418 12.88 -12.33 16.58
N VAL A 419 12.56 -13.42 17.26
CA VAL A 419 11.25 -14.06 17.12
C VAL A 419 10.25 -13.27 17.95
N SER A 420 9.14 -12.88 17.32
CA SER A 420 8.05 -12.15 17.97
C SER A 420 7.31 -13.05 18.97
N THR A 421 6.97 -12.49 20.12
CA THR A 421 6.06 -13.10 21.10
C THR A 421 4.65 -12.50 21.05
N TRP A 422 4.45 -11.49 20.20
CA TRP A 422 3.15 -10.85 20.04
C TRP A 422 2.13 -11.82 19.46
N LYS A 423 0.91 -11.75 19.99
CA LYS A 423 -0.21 -12.54 19.51
C LYS A 423 -1.24 -11.60 18.92
N ARG A 424 -1.67 -11.89 17.69
CA ARG A 424 -2.74 -11.17 17.03
C ARG A 424 -4.01 -11.22 17.90
N PRO A 425 -4.65 -10.08 18.20
CA PRO A 425 -5.95 -10.08 18.86
C PRO A 425 -7.00 -10.84 18.04
N ALA A 426 -8.02 -11.38 18.73
CA ALA A 426 -9.15 -12.03 18.09
C ALA A 426 -9.84 -11.05 17.12
N MET A 427 -10.34 -11.59 16.02
CA MET A 427 -11.08 -10.82 15.03
C MET A 427 -12.34 -10.20 15.70
N PRO A 428 -12.67 -8.93 15.42
CA PRO A 428 -13.90 -8.35 15.93
C PRO A 428 -15.13 -9.11 15.39
N ALA A 429 -16.25 -9.02 16.10
CA ALA A 429 -17.49 -9.67 15.71
C ALA A 429 -17.84 -9.36 14.23
N LYS A 430 -18.09 -10.39 13.44
CA LYS A 430 -18.31 -10.32 12.00
C LYS A 430 -17.14 -9.67 11.21
N GLY A 431 -15.96 -9.55 11.80
CA GLY A 431 -14.84 -8.83 11.17
C GLY A 431 -15.10 -7.33 10.96
N LEU A 432 -16.03 -6.74 11.68
CA LEU A 432 -16.37 -5.33 11.57
C LEU A 432 -15.66 -4.53 12.67
N PRO A 433 -14.70 -3.65 12.34
CA PRO A 433 -14.07 -2.75 13.31
C PRO A 433 -15.14 -1.95 14.09
N LYS A 434 -14.85 -1.70 15.39
CA LYS A 434 -15.74 -0.90 16.25
C LYS A 434 -15.43 0.59 16.16
#